data_74b492dd8d711863a15dd659093f0f27
#
_entry.id   74b492dd8d711863a15dd659093f0f27
#
_cell.length_a   1.000
_cell.length_b   1.000
_cell.length_c   1.000
_cell.angle_alpha   90.00
_cell.angle_beta   90.00
_cell.angle_gamma   90.00
#
_symmetry.space_group_name_H-M   'P 1'
#
loop_
_entity.id
_entity.type
_entity.pdbx_description
1 polymer ?
#
loop_
_entity_poly.entity_id
_entity_poly.type
_entity_poly.pdbx_seq_one_letter_code
_entity_poly.pdbx_strand_id
1 'polypeptide(L)'
;TDKETDGLDLSFGNGEALIEMIERICYRKGWLADALADGGIPASKKIGKNSFDYLIQVKGMSNLNSDERPTPALALNVATASRGSDHLRSRPAIDLYHLPEEVLRKIYSNPVPYDGPLSSEHNEYAGKPWQVFWQENCFMGVDCLGICKYHTTFLGPTLPNFEDWSKVLY
;
A
#
# COMPACT_ATOMS: atom_id res chain seq x y z
N THR A 1 -0.96 -2.68 -30.58
CA THR A 1 -0.59 -3.31 -31.86
C THR A 1 0.43 -4.41 -31.60
N ASP A 2 0.49 -5.44 -32.42
CA ASP A 2 1.44 -6.57 -32.28
C ASP A 2 2.90 -6.11 -32.15
N LYS A 3 3.25 -5.00 -32.78
CA LYS A 3 4.60 -4.41 -32.67
C LYS A 3 4.86 -3.73 -31.32
N GLU A 4 3.84 -3.25 -30.66
CA GLU A 4 3.97 -2.55 -29.38
C GLU A 4 4.03 -3.53 -28.21
N THR A 5 3.49 -4.71 -28.37
CA THR A 5 3.46 -5.78 -27.35
C THR A 5 4.39 -6.94 -27.64
N ASP A 6 5.30 -6.79 -28.61
CA ASP A 6 6.19 -7.87 -29.08
C ASP A 6 5.41 -9.15 -29.46
N GLY A 7 4.22 -8.97 -30.08
CA GLY A 7 3.35 -10.03 -30.54
C GLY A 7 2.50 -10.72 -29.47
N LEU A 8 2.52 -10.24 -28.23
CA LEU A 8 1.67 -10.79 -27.17
C LEU A 8 0.30 -10.12 -27.14
N ASP A 9 -0.75 -10.90 -26.97
CA ASP A 9 -2.09 -10.42 -26.68
C ASP A 9 -2.20 -10.11 -25.18
N LEU A 10 -1.89 -8.88 -24.78
CA LEU A 10 -1.97 -8.40 -23.39
C LEU A 10 -3.37 -7.95 -22.98
N SER A 11 -4.42 -8.53 -23.56
CA SER A 11 -5.80 -8.27 -23.14
C SER A 11 -6.03 -8.72 -21.69
N PHE A 12 -6.91 -8.00 -20.99
CA PHE A 12 -7.22 -8.31 -19.60
C PHE A 12 -7.80 -9.72 -19.47
N GLY A 13 -7.22 -10.52 -18.55
CA GLY A 13 -7.63 -11.91 -18.31
C GLY A 13 -6.83 -12.96 -19.09
N ASN A 14 -5.94 -12.56 -20.01
CA ASN A 14 -5.07 -13.51 -20.70
C ASN A 14 -3.88 -13.93 -19.83
N GLY A 15 -4.08 -15.00 -19.04
CA GLY A 15 -3.08 -15.51 -18.11
C GLY A 15 -1.84 -16.08 -18.80
N GLU A 16 -2.00 -16.69 -19.97
CA GLU A 16 -0.87 -17.27 -20.72
C GLU A 16 0.09 -16.16 -21.20
N ALA A 17 -0.44 -15.09 -21.76
CA ALA A 17 0.35 -13.94 -22.16
C ALA A 17 1.02 -13.25 -20.96
N LEU A 18 0.37 -13.23 -19.80
CA LEU A 18 0.97 -12.70 -18.56
C LEU A 18 2.18 -13.53 -18.12
N ILE A 19 2.06 -14.85 -18.12
CA ILE A 19 3.17 -15.76 -17.75
C ILE A 19 4.35 -15.57 -18.71
N GLU A 20 4.07 -15.53 -20.02
CA GLU A 20 5.11 -15.30 -21.03
C GLU A 20 5.75 -13.91 -20.87
N MET A 21 4.98 -12.87 -20.57
CA MET A 21 5.53 -11.54 -20.33
C MET A 21 6.44 -11.52 -19.10
N ILE A 22 6.09 -12.20 -18.02
CA ILE A 22 6.96 -12.33 -16.83
C ILE A 22 8.29 -12.97 -17.21
N GLU A 23 8.25 -14.07 -17.97
CA GLU A 23 9.50 -14.72 -18.45
C GLU A 23 10.32 -13.77 -19.32
N ARG A 24 9.67 -13.08 -20.26
CA ARG A 24 10.37 -12.11 -21.12
C ARG A 24 11.00 -10.97 -20.31
N ILE A 25 10.33 -10.45 -19.28
CA ILE A 25 10.88 -9.43 -18.38
C ILE A 25 12.10 -9.95 -17.62
N CYS A 26 12.04 -11.16 -17.08
CA CYS A 26 13.15 -11.77 -16.36
C CYS A 26 14.42 -11.89 -17.24
N TYR A 27 14.24 -12.24 -18.50
CA TYR A 27 15.34 -12.43 -19.44
C TYR A 27 15.57 -11.25 -20.38
N ARG A 28 14.84 -10.14 -20.22
CA ARG A 28 14.87 -8.94 -21.08
C ARG A 28 14.70 -9.25 -22.58
N LYS A 29 13.79 -10.16 -22.89
CA LYS A 29 13.50 -10.59 -24.27
C LYS A 29 12.46 -9.67 -24.92
N GLY A 30 12.87 -8.97 -25.97
CA GLY A 30 12.03 -8.01 -26.68
C GLY A 30 12.08 -6.60 -26.08
N TRP A 31 11.58 -5.62 -26.84
CA TRP A 31 11.73 -4.22 -26.47
C TRP A 31 10.87 -3.81 -25.28
N LEU A 32 9.63 -4.32 -25.23
CA LEU A 32 8.68 -3.99 -24.16
C LEU A 32 9.15 -4.61 -22.83
N ALA A 33 9.52 -5.88 -22.86
CA ALA A 33 9.99 -6.59 -21.68
C ALA A 33 11.29 -5.96 -21.13
N ASP A 34 12.23 -5.58 -21.98
CA ASP A 34 13.43 -4.85 -21.57
C ASP A 34 13.08 -3.47 -20.99
N ALA A 35 12.09 -2.79 -21.55
CA ALA A 35 11.62 -1.52 -21.00
C ALA A 35 11.02 -1.67 -19.59
N LEU A 36 10.21 -2.72 -19.38
CA LEU A 36 9.52 -2.98 -18.12
C LEU A 36 10.46 -3.50 -17.02
N ALA A 37 11.54 -4.15 -17.36
CA ALA A 37 12.47 -4.80 -16.42
C ALA A 37 13.14 -3.83 -15.45
N ASP A 38 13.24 -2.55 -15.78
CA ASP A 38 13.83 -1.50 -14.94
C ASP A 38 12.79 -0.75 -14.07
N GLY A 39 11.53 -1.17 -14.13
CA GLY A 39 10.41 -0.57 -13.38
C GLY A 39 9.69 0.55 -14.13
N GLY A 40 8.63 1.08 -13.51
CA GLY A 40 7.65 1.92 -14.18
C GLY A 40 8.19 3.23 -14.75
N ILE A 41 9.06 3.94 -14.02
CA ILE A 41 9.59 5.23 -14.51
C ILE A 41 10.53 5.06 -15.70
N PRO A 42 11.55 4.18 -15.67
CA PRO A 42 12.35 3.91 -16.87
C PRO A 42 11.52 3.39 -18.04
N ALA A 43 10.54 2.51 -17.77
CA ALA A 43 9.64 2.00 -18.78
C ALA A 43 8.83 3.12 -19.47
N SER A 44 8.22 4.02 -18.69
CA SER A 44 7.43 5.12 -19.24
C SER A 44 8.28 6.06 -20.12
N LYS A 45 9.53 6.29 -19.76
CA LYS A 45 10.47 7.07 -20.59
C LYS A 45 10.79 6.39 -21.92
N LYS A 46 10.99 5.06 -21.91
CA LYS A 46 11.25 4.27 -23.13
C LYS A 46 10.02 4.18 -24.01
N ILE A 47 8.85 3.96 -23.44
CA ILE A 47 7.56 3.85 -24.16
C ILE A 47 7.16 5.21 -24.75
N GLY A 48 7.39 6.31 -24.04
CA GLY A 48 6.95 7.65 -24.47
C GLY A 48 5.43 7.78 -24.53
N LYS A 49 4.90 8.53 -25.50
CA LYS A 49 3.45 8.68 -25.74
C LYS A 49 2.65 9.11 -24.51
N ASN A 50 3.25 9.94 -23.64
CA ASN A 50 2.67 10.37 -22.37
C ASN A 50 2.34 9.21 -21.41
N SER A 51 2.99 8.06 -21.55
CA SER A 51 2.73 6.90 -20.69
C SER A 51 3.06 7.17 -19.20
N PHE A 52 3.86 8.16 -18.91
CA PHE A 52 4.13 8.61 -17.55
C PHE A 52 2.86 9.12 -16.83
N ASP A 53 1.91 9.71 -17.57
CA ASP A 53 0.65 10.22 -17.01
C ASP A 53 -0.27 9.10 -16.48
N TYR A 54 -0.02 7.87 -16.91
CA TYR A 54 -0.76 6.67 -16.47
C TYR A 54 -0.01 5.87 -15.40
N LEU A 55 1.20 6.29 -15.04
CA LEU A 55 2.00 5.63 -14.03
C LEU A 55 1.66 6.17 -12.63
N ILE A 56 0.95 5.40 -11.84
CA ILE A 56 0.71 5.72 -10.44
C ILE A 56 1.97 5.39 -9.64
N GLN A 57 2.58 6.41 -9.06
CA GLN A 57 3.82 6.27 -8.31
C GLN A 57 3.98 7.37 -7.26
N VAL A 58 4.75 7.10 -6.22
CA VAL A 58 5.14 8.08 -5.21
C VAL A 58 6.66 7.97 -5.00
N LYS A 59 7.37 9.09 -5.12
CA LYS A 59 8.84 9.16 -4.97
C LYS A 59 9.61 8.12 -5.81
N GLY A 60 9.09 7.80 -6.98
CA GLY A 60 9.72 6.85 -7.90
C GLY A 60 9.37 5.37 -7.70
N MET A 61 8.66 5.02 -6.67
CA MET A 61 8.14 3.68 -6.44
C MET A 61 6.74 3.55 -7.03
N SER A 62 6.53 2.59 -7.91
CA SER A 62 5.20 2.29 -8.45
C SER A 62 4.25 1.84 -7.34
N ASN A 63 3.01 2.29 -7.41
CA ASN A 63 1.99 1.90 -6.46
C ASN A 63 1.65 0.41 -6.57
N LEU A 64 1.16 -0.17 -5.49
CA LEU A 64 0.58 -1.50 -5.57
C LEU A 64 -0.74 -1.46 -6.37
N ASN A 65 -1.19 -2.61 -6.79
CA ASN A 65 -2.42 -2.74 -7.58
C ASN A 65 -3.67 -2.58 -6.70
N SER A 66 -3.84 -1.38 -6.14
CA SER A 66 -5.02 -1.00 -5.36
C SER A 66 -5.43 0.43 -5.68
N ASP A 67 -6.70 0.73 -5.43
CA ASP A 67 -7.25 2.08 -5.54
C ASP A 67 -7.46 2.64 -4.13
N GLU A 68 -6.65 3.61 -3.74
CA GLU A 68 -6.70 4.22 -2.42
C GLU A 68 -7.72 5.37 -2.31
N ARG A 69 -8.39 5.75 -3.39
CA ARG A 69 -9.37 6.86 -3.37
C ARG A 69 -10.50 6.66 -2.35
N PRO A 70 -11.07 5.45 -2.18
CA PRO A 70 -12.09 5.23 -1.17
C PRO A 70 -11.54 5.09 0.27
N THR A 71 -10.22 5.01 0.44
CA THR A 71 -9.56 4.75 1.73
C THR A 71 -8.59 5.87 2.09
N PRO A 72 -9.07 7.03 2.57
CA PRO A 72 -8.24 8.22 2.77
C PRO A 72 -7.07 8.03 3.74
N ALA A 73 -7.21 7.18 4.76
CA ALA A 73 -6.10 6.89 5.67
C ALA A 73 -4.97 6.13 4.94
N LEU A 74 -5.32 5.14 4.11
CA LEU A 74 -4.33 4.43 3.31
C LEU A 74 -3.70 5.34 2.25
N ALA A 75 -4.51 6.17 1.57
CA ALA A 75 -4.01 7.16 0.62
C ALA A 75 -3.01 8.12 1.26
N LEU A 76 -3.31 8.63 2.45
CA LEU A 76 -2.41 9.49 3.21
C LEU A 76 -1.11 8.77 3.56
N ASN A 77 -1.19 7.52 4.04
CA ASN A 77 -0.01 6.71 4.31
C ASN A 77 0.90 6.56 3.08
N VAL A 78 0.32 6.19 1.93
CA VAL A 78 1.07 6.02 0.69
C VAL A 78 1.73 7.33 0.26
N ALA A 79 1.03 8.46 0.37
CA ALA A 79 1.53 9.77 0.01
C ALA A 79 2.68 10.24 0.93
N THR A 80 2.62 9.94 2.22
CA THR A 80 3.59 10.40 3.23
C THR A 80 4.72 9.43 3.50
N ALA A 81 4.57 8.15 3.13
CA ALA A 81 5.57 7.11 3.38
C ALA A 81 6.98 7.54 2.92
N SER A 82 7.97 7.37 3.78
CA SER A 82 9.32 7.91 3.60
C SER A 82 10.04 7.38 2.36
N ARG A 83 9.79 6.13 1.97
CA ARG A 83 10.47 5.48 0.85
C ARG A 83 9.67 5.44 -0.46
N GLY A 84 8.49 5.99 -0.50
CA GLY A 84 7.64 6.02 -1.71
C GLY A 84 6.30 5.34 -1.51
N SER A 85 5.73 4.77 -2.56
CA SER A 85 4.43 4.10 -2.53
C SER A 85 4.50 2.79 -1.73
N ASP A 86 4.48 2.92 -0.41
CA ASP A 86 4.75 1.82 0.51
C ASP A 86 3.68 1.72 1.60
N HIS A 87 2.89 0.66 1.53
CA HIS A 87 1.86 0.36 2.52
C HIS A 87 2.40 -0.29 3.81
N LEU A 88 3.68 -0.67 3.85
CA LEU A 88 4.27 -1.34 5.01
C LEU A 88 4.75 -0.37 6.09
N ARG A 89 4.62 0.94 5.89
CA ARG A 89 4.97 1.94 6.89
C ARG A 89 3.83 2.27 7.84
N SER A 90 2.58 2.09 7.39
CA SER A 90 1.40 2.32 8.21
C SER A 90 0.27 1.36 7.84
N ARG A 91 -0.28 1.41 6.67
CA ARG A 91 -1.44 0.67 6.19
C ARG A 91 -2.64 0.70 7.17
N PRO A 92 -3.19 1.85 7.48
CA PRO A 92 -4.40 1.92 8.28
C PRO A 92 -5.57 1.36 7.45
N ALA A 93 -5.85 0.08 7.63
CA ALA A 93 -6.95 -0.61 6.94
C ALA A 93 -8.32 -0.33 7.57
N ILE A 94 -8.37 0.60 8.50
CA ILE A 94 -9.56 0.91 9.28
C ILE A 94 -10.74 1.35 8.42
N ASP A 95 -10.47 2.04 7.32
CA ASP A 95 -11.49 2.48 6.37
C ASP A 95 -12.24 1.34 5.68
N LEU A 96 -11.75 0.09 5.81
CA LEU A 96 -12.38 -1.09 5.25
C LEU A 96 -13.37 -1.77 6.21
N TYR A 97 -13.42 -1.37 7.48
CA TYR A 97 -14.11 -2.15 8.52
C TYR A 97 -15.37 -1.48 9.06
N HIS A 98 -15.63 -0.20 8.78
CA HIS A 98 -16.81 0.53 9.28
C HIS A 98 -17.05 0.32 10.78
N LEU A 99 -16.03 0.54 11.60
CA LEU A 99 -16.07 0.31 13.02
C LEU A 99 -16.77 1.46 13.76
N PRO A 100 -17.55 1.15 14.82
CA PRO A 100 -18.12 2.18 15.69
C PRO A 100 -17.06 3.06 16.34
N GLU A 101 -17.39 4.32 16.58
CA GLU A 101 -16.46 5.31 17.15
C GLU A 101 -15.88 4.85 18.50
N GLU A 102 -16.67 4.19 19.34
CA GLU A 102 -16.19 3.66 20.62
C GLU A 102 -15.05 2.63 20.47
N VAL A 103 -15.10 1.82 19.40
CA VAL A 103 -14.03 0.86 19.07
C VAL A 103 -12.80 1.60 18.57
N LEU A 104 -13.00 2.57 17.69
CA LEU A 104 -11.91 3.42 17.19
C LEU A 104 -11.20 4.14 18.34
N ARG A 105 -11.95 4.66 19.31
CA ARG A 105 -11.37 5.31 20.49
C ARG A 105 -10.53 4.35 21.34
N LYS A 106 -10.98 3.13 21.56
CA LYS A 106 -10.18 2.13 22.27
C LYS A 106 -8.86 1.84 21.59
N ILE A 107 -8.83 1.83 20.25
CA ILE A 107 -7.63 1.58 19.46
C ILE A 107 -6.72 2.82 19.48
N TYR A 108 -7.23 3.95 19.01
CA TYR A 108 -6.43 5.13 18.67
C TYR A 108 -6.16 6.09 19.83
N SER A 109 -6.72 5.84 21.02
CA SER A 109 -6.41 6.60 22.24
C SER A 109 -5.52 5.84 23.23
N ASN A 110 -4.78 4.87 22.75
CA ASN A 110 -3.86 4.08 23.54
C ASN A 110 -2.50 3.94 22.78
N PRO A 111 -1.34 4.18 23.37
CA PRO A 111 -1.15 4.61 24.79
C PRO A 111 -1.33 6.12 25.01
N VAL A 112 -1.48 6.90 23.93
CA VAL A 112 -1.62 8.37 24.03
C VAL A 112 -3.11 8.73 23.91
N PRO A 113 -3.69 9.40 24.93
CA PRO A 113 -5.06 9.87 24.87
C PRO A 113 -5.30 10.77 23.64
N TYR A 114 -6.39 10.53 22.94
CA TYR A 114 -6.81 11.32 21.80
C TYR A 114 -8.32 11.59 21.87
N ASP A 115 -8.70 12.85 21.89
CA ASP A 115 -10.09 13.34 22.00
C ASP A 115 -10.61 13.95 20.70
N GLY A 116 -9.76 14.00 19.66
CA GLY A 116 -10.16 14.50 18.35
C GLY A 116 -11.11 13.55 17.59
N PRO A 117 -11.55 13.96 16.40
CA PRO A 117 -12.47 13.14 15.60
C PRO A 117 -11.82 11.84 15.15
N LEU A 118 -12.61 10.75 15.12
CA LEU A 118 -12.22 9.46 14.57
C LEU A 118 -13.34 8.92 13.69
N SER A 119 -12.99 8.40 12.52
CA SER A 119 -13.94 7.78 11.59
C SER A 119 -13.30 6.64 10.82
N SER A 120 -14.07 5.61 10.54
CA SER A 120 -13.71 4.52 9.62
C SER A 120 -14.52 4.56 8.32
N GLU A 121 -15.30 5.63 8.11
CA GLU A 121 -16.10 5.78 6.91
C GLU A 121 -15.26 6.10 5.68
N HIS A 122 -15.69 5.57 4.53
CA HIS A 122 -15.13 5.92 3.24
C HIS A 122 -15.31 7.42 2.95
N ASN A 123 -14.32 8.01 2.35
CA ASN A 123 -14.32 9.45 1.99
C ASN A 123 -14.44 10.42 3.17
N GLU A 124 -14.35 9.95 4.41
CA GLU A 124 -14.27 10.79 5.59
C GLU A 124 -12.81 11.08 5.94
N TYR A 125 -12.46 12.35 6.04
CA TYR A 125 -11.06 12.77 6.28
C TYR A 125 -10.77 13.09 7.75
N ALA A 126 -11.80 13.23 8.57
CA ALA A 126 -11.66 13.57 9.98
C ALA A 126 -10.89 12.49 10.75
N GLY A 127 -9.84 12.88 11.46
CA GLY A 127 -9.01 11.98 12.26
C GLY A 127 -8.03 11.10 11.48
N LYS A 128 -8.05 11.08 10.14
CA LYS A 128 -7.14 10.24 9.35
C LYS A 128 -5.65 10.52 9.60
N PRO A 129 -5.19 11.76 9.76
CA PRO A 129 -3.79 12.03 10.10
C PRO A 129 -3.37 11.39 11.41
N TRP A 130 -4.23 11.40 12.44
CA TRP A 130 -3.96 10.73 13.70
C TRP A 130 -3.91 9.20 13.56
N GLN A 131 -4.84 8.62 12.82
CA GLN A 131 -4.88 7.19 12.55
C GLN A 131 -3.61 6.72 11.81
N VAL A 132 -3.15 7.46 10.83
CA VAL A 132 -1.90 7.18 10.11
C VAL A 132 -0.70 7.28 11.06
N PHE A 133 -0.57 8.37 11.80
CA PHE A 133 0.51 8.58 12.76
C PHE A 133 0.56 7.45 13.81
N TRP A 134 -0.58 7.09 14.37
CA TRP A 134 -0.69 6.01 15.34
C TRP A 134 -0.20 4.68 14.73
N GLN A 135 -0.68 4.37 13.54
CA GLN A 135 -0.33 3.13 12.86
C GLN A 135 1.15 3.08 12.46
N GLU A 136 1.75 4.19 12.05
CA GLU A 136 3.18 4.29 11.77
C GLU A 136 4.03 3.93 13.00
N ASN A 137 3.67 4.44 14.16
CA ASN A 137 4.35 4.11 15.42
C ASN A 137 4.19 2.62 15.78
N CYS A 138 3.00 2.07 15.60
CA CYS A 138 2.76 0.64 15.80
C CYS A 138 3.61 -0.22 14.86
N PHE A 139 3.65 0.13 13.60
CA PHE A 139 4.43 -0.61 12.59
C PHE A 139 5.94 -0.52 12.84
N MET A 140 6.41 0.62 13.34
CA MET A 140 7.79 0.78 13.76
C MET A 140 8.14 -0.18 14.91
N GLY A 141 7.28 -0.28 15.93
CA GLY A 141 7.46 -1.24 17.02
C GLY A 141 7.51 -2.68 16.54
N VAL A 142 6.59 -3.05 15.63
CA VAL A 142 6.54 -4.39 15.02
C VAL A 142 7.81 -4.69 14.22
N ASP A 143 8.32 -3.73 13.46
CA ASP A 143 9.57 -3.86 12.71
C ASP A 143 10.77 -4.08 13.64
N CYS A 144 10.85 -3.35 14.77
CA CYS A 144 11.89 -3.53 15.77
C CYS A 144 11.86 -4.93 16.41
N LEU A 145 10.69 -5.53 16.52
CA LEU A 145 10.51 -6.88 17.08
C LEU A 145 10.71 -7.99 16.05
N GLY A 146 10.85 -7.68 14.77
CA GLY A 146 10.96 -8.66 13.69
C GLY A 146 9.69 -9.51 13.48
N ILE A 147 8.52 -9.00 13.89
CA ILE A 147 7.25 -9.71 13.78
C ILE A 147 6.57 -9.36 12.46
N CYS A 148 5.92 -10.33 11.83
CA CYS A 148 5.15 -10.08 10.62
C CYS A 148 3.90 -9.23 10.94
N LYS A 149 3.73 -8.13 10.21
CA LYS A 149 2.63 -7.17 10.40
C LYS A 149 1.24 -7.77 10.21
N TYR A 150 1.11 -8.81 9.39
CA TYR A 150 -0.14 -9.55 9.21
C TYR A 150 -0.65 -10.23 10.50
N HIS A 151 0.25 -10.52 11.43
CA HIS A 151 -0.11 -11.14 12.72
C HIS A 151 -0.25 -10.12 13.87
N THR A 152 -0.26 -8.85 13.55
CA THR A 152 -0.36 -7.75 14.53
C THR A 152 -1.49 -6.79 14.16
N THR A 153 -1.21 -5.50 14.12
CA THR A 153 -2.17 -4.41 13.87
C THR A 153 -2.74 -4.35 12.45
N PHE A 154 -2.26 -5.20 11.54
CA PHE A 154 -2.64 -5.14 10.14
C PHE A 154 -4.06 -5.63 9.84
N LEU A 155 -4.49 -6.72 10.48
CA LEU A 155 -5.78 -7.37 10.22
C LEU A 155 -6.87 -7.02 11.26
N GLY A 156 -6.68 -5.99 12.04
CA GLY A 156 -7.67 -5.55 13.01
C GLY A 156 -7.31 -5.87 14.45
N PRO A 157 -8.26 -5.88 15.37
CA PRO A 157 -8.08 -5.68 16.80
C PRO A 157 -7.52 -6.87 17.59
N THR A 158 -6.90 -7.86 16.97
CA THR A 158 -6.36 -9.02 17.71
C THR A 158 -5.17 -8.65 18.59
N LEU A 159 -4.43 -7.59 18.25
CA LEU A 159 -3.40 -6.99 19.12
C LEU A 159 -3.46 -5.46 18.97
N PRO A 160 -4.48 -4.79 19.51
CA PRO A 160 -4.79 -3.41 19.19
C PRO A 160 -3.88 -2.38 19.86
N ASN A 161 -2.98 -2.78 20.74
CA ASN A 161 -2.16 -1.82 21.49
C ASN A 161 -0.82 -2.41 21.92
N PHE A 162 0.10 -1.51 22.33
CA PHE A 162 1.43 -1.87 22.80
C PHE A 162 1.45 -2.73 24.09
N GLU A 163 0.42 -2.66 24.91
CA GLU A 163 0.32 -3.49 26.12
C GLU A 163 0.10 -4.97 25.77
N ASP A 164 -0.68 -5.24 24.71
CA ASP A 164 -0.90 -6.61 24.28
C ASP A 164 0.35 -7.20 23.63
N TRP A 165 1.15 -6.38 22.95
CA TRP A 165 2.45 -6.82 22.42
C TRP A 165 3.43 -7.19 23.52
N SER A 166 3.45 -6.41 24.61
CA SER A 166 4.31 -6.73 25.76
C SER A 166 3.96 -8.07 26.40
N LYS A 167 2.69 -8.46 26.41
CA LYS A 167 2.23 -9.75 26.94
C LYS A 167 2.59 -10.95 26.03
N VAL A 168 2.80 -10.71 24.74
CA VAL A 168 3.21 -11.76 23.79
C VAL A 168 4.72 -12.01 23.87
N LEU A 169 5.49 -11.04 24.36
CA LEU A 169 6.95 -11.10 24.45
C LEU A 169 7.47 -11.66 25.80
N TYR A 170 6.62 -11.87 26.76
CA TYR A 170 6.89 -12.46 28.08
C TYR A 170 6.05 -13.73 28.28
#